data_cae33699f0fdf49f59344c81fd9b9800
#
_entry.id   cae33699f0fdf49f59344c81fd9b9800
#
_cell.length_a   1.000
_cell.length_b   1.000
_cell.length_c   1.000
_cell.angle_alpha   90.00
_cell.angle_beta   90.00
_cell.angle_gamma   90.00
#
_symmetry.space_group_name_H-M   'P 1'
#
loop_
_entity.id
_entity.type
_entity.pdbx_description
1 polymer ?
#
loop_
_entity_poly.entity_id
_entity_poly.type
_entity_poly.pdbx_seq_one_letter_code
_entity_poly.pdbx_strand_id
1 'polypeptide(L)'
;MRVASVLLAAGGGTRYRASLDAAKSGVPKTHKLLAVGADGRSVVEHAFAAMAAGSGDGPLIVVSGAVELPELPNATQLHNPKWAEGQSTSLWTAIDLAVRLNCEAVVVGLGDQPRIAPGDWTALRNAMTLGASIGVATYDGRRRNPVGLARSVWPLLPSNSDEGARSVMRAHPSLVTEVPCTGNSDDIDSVEDLLQWHLS
;
A
#
# COMPACT_ATOMS: atom_id res chain seq x y z
N MET A 1 19.30 -4.71 -9.66
CA MET A 1 18.59 -4.77 -8.38
C MET A 1 17.19 -5.29 -8.60
N ARG A 2 16.75 -6.30 -7.88
CA ARG A 2 15.39 -6.85 -7.97
C ARG A 2 14.51 -6.20 -6.91
N VAL A 3 13.49 -5.46 -7.34
CA VAL A 3 12.57 -4.72 -6.46
C VAL A 3 11.19 -5.34 -6.58
N ALA A 4 10.57 -5.73 -5.46
CA ALA A 4 9.18 -6.17 -5.44
C ALA A 4 8.26 -4.97 -5.14
N SER A 5 7.08 -4.97 -5.75
CA SER A 5 6.00 -4.05 -5.39
C SER A 5 4.99 -4.77 -4.50
N VAL A 6 4.64 -4.13 -3.39
CA VAL A 6 3.82 -4.69 -2.33
C VAL A 6 2.59 -3.83 -2.11
N LEU A 7 1.40 -4.43 -2.12
CA LEU A 7 0.16 -3.79 -1.74
C LEU A 7 -0.35 -4.38 -0.43
N LEU A 8 -0.37 -3.58 0.63
CA LEU A 8 -0.95 -3.98 1.91
C LEU A 8 -2.46 -3.70 1.89
N ALA A 9 -3.25 -4.76 1.89
CA ALA A 9 -4.71 -4.73 1.79
C ALA A 9 -5.37 -5.57 2.90
N ALA A 10 -4.76 -5.57 4.10
CA ALA A 10 -5.15 -6.45 5.20
C ALA A 10 -6.04 -5.80 6.26
N GLY A 11 -6.15 -4.46 6.28
CA GLY A 11 -6.82 -3.70 7.33
C GLY A 11 -8.33 -3.94 7.43
N GLY A 12 -8.90 -3.88 8.64
CA GLY A 12 -10.30 -4.17 8.93
C GLY A 12 -11.32 -3.09 8.54
N GLY A 13 -10.88 -1.91 8.08
CA GLY A 13 -11.78 -0.83 7.63
C GLY A 13 -12.76 -0.33 8.71
N THR A 14 -12.34 -0.29 9.96
CA THR A 14 -13.22 0.03 11.12
C THR A 14 -13.85 1.42 11.03
N ARG A 15 -13.08 2.44 10.61
CA ARG A 15 -13.60 3.81 10.42
C ARG A 15 -14.63 3.87 9.29
N TYR A 16 -14.34 3.22 8.17
CA TYR A 16 -15.28 3.12 7.04
C TYR A 16 -16.58 2.42 7.45
N ARG A 17 -16.50 1.29 8.17
CA ARG A 17 -17.68 0.59 8.68
C ARG A 17 -18.53 1.46 9.59
N ALA A 18 -17.90 2.19 10.52
CA ALA A 18 -18.60 3.11 11.40
C ALA A 18 -19.31 4.23 10.60
N SER A 19 -18.71 4.75 9.53
CA SER A 19 -19.34 5.74 8.65
C SER A 19 -20.51 5.18 7.85
N LEU A 20 -20.44 3.90 7.42
CA LEU A 20 -21.56 3.20 6.78
C LEU A 20 -22.77 3.05 7.69
N ASP A 21 -22.55 2.73 8.97
CA ASP A 21 -23.62 2.58 9.95
C ASP A 21 -24.30 3.94 10.28
N ALA A 22 -23.54 5.04 10.16
CA ALA A 22 -24.06 6.40 10.33
C ALA A 22 -24.73 6.96 9.06
N ALA A 23 -24.38 6.45 7.87
CA ALA A 23 -24.94 6.93 6.60
C ALA A 23 -26.39 6.46 6.41
N LYS A 24 -27.30 7.41 6.13
CA LYS A 24 -28.76 7.17 6.11
C LYS A 24 -29.30 6.40 4.90
N SER A 25 -28.51 6.03 3.87
CA SER A 25 -28.97 5.15 2.77
C SER A 25 -28.00 4.99 1.59
N GLY A 26 -28.19 3.92 0.82
CA GLY A 26 -27.76 3.79 -0.58
C GLY A 26 -26.38 3.23 -0.84
N VAL A 27 -25.45 3.27 0.11
CA VAL A 27 -24.13 2.68 -0.08
C VAL A 27 -24.15 1.20 0.35
N PRO A 28 -23.70 0.28 -0.52
CA PRO A 28 -23.65 -1.14 -0.17
C PRO A 28 -22.80 -1.37 1.09
N LYS A 29 -23.29 -2.19 2.02
CA LYS A 29 -22.55 -2.56 3.25
C LYS A 29 -21.43 -3.55 2.93
N THR A 30 -20.46 -3.12 2.15
CA THR A 30 -19.27 -3.89 1.80
C THR A 30 -18.05 -3.34 2.54
N HIS A 31 -16.97 -4.11 2.56
CA HIS A 31 -15.68 -3.61 3.05
C HIS A 31 -15.14 -2.55 2.09
N LYS A 32 -14.44 -1.49 2.61
CA LYS A 32 -13.91 -0.38 1.79
C LYS A 32 -13.08 -0.83 0.60
N LEU A 33 -12.27 -1.87 0.75
CA LEU A 33 -11.43 -2.40 -0.32
C LEU A 33 -12.25 -3.03 -1.47
N LEU A 34 -13.46 -3.50 -1.17
CA LEU A 34 -14.38 -4.15 -2.10
C LEU A 34 -15.46 -3.19 -2.62
N ALA A 35 -15.48 -1.96 -2.15
CA ALA A 35 -16.38 -0.93 -2.65
C ALA A 35 -16.04 -0.63 -4.12
N VAL A 36 -17.06 -0.58 -4.98
CA VAL A 36 -16.90 -0.55 -6.44
C VAL A 36 -17.03 0.87 -6.96
N GLY A 37 -16.10 1.29 -7.81
CA GLY A 37 -16.12 2.57 -8.51
C GLY A 37 -17.12 2.59 -9.69
N ALA A 38 -17.21 3.73 -10.35
CA ALA A 38 -18.11 3.93 -11.49
C ALA A 38 -17.79 3.03 -12.69
N ASP A 39 -16.55 2.56 -12.82
CA ASP A 39 -16.08 1.66 -13.87
C ASP A 39 -16.27 0.16 -13.55
N GLY A 40 -16.89 -0.16 -12.42
CA GLY A 40 -17.16 -1.54 -11.98
C GLY A 40 -15.99 -2.22 -11.26
N ARG A 41 -14.84 -1.57 -11.10
CA ARG A 41 -13.70 -2.10 -10.35
C ARG A 41 -13.73 -1.64 -8.90
N SER A 42 -13.28 -2.50 -8.00
CA SER A 42 -13.18 -2.19 -6.58
C SER A 42 -11.98 -1.28 -6.27
N VAL A 43 -12.00 -0.65 -5.09
CA VAL A 43 -10.92 0.19 -4.57
C VAL A 43 -9.57 -0.52 -4.65
N VAL A 44 -9.50 -1.79 -4.19
CA VAL A 44 -8.25 -2.55 -4.21
C VAL A 44 -7.78 -2.88 -5.63
N GLU A 45 -8.70 -3.11 -6.57
CA GLU A 45 -8.34 -3.36 -7.97
C GLU A 45 -7.76 -2.11 -8.64
N HIS A 46 -8.24 -0.91 -8.30
CA HIS A 46 -7.65 0.35 -8.75
C HIS A 46 -6.23 0.55 -8.19
N ALA A 47 -6.07 0.40 -6.86
CA ALA A 47 -4.76 0.52 -6.22
C ALA A 47 -3.77 -0.51 -6.79
N PHE A 48 -4.23 -1.74 -7.01
CA PHE A 48 -3.42 -2.79 -7.63
C PHE A 48 -3.04 -2.47 -9.09
N ALA A 49 -3.98 -2.00 -9.89
CA ALA A 49 -3.71 -1.66 -11.30
C ALA A 49 -2.62 -0.58 -11.44
N ALA A 50 -2.67 0.45 -10.59
CA ALA A 50 -1.65 1.49 -10.54
C ALA A 50 -0.28 0.92 -10.12
N MET A 51 -0.24 0.09 -9.08
CA MET A 51 0.96 -0.62 -8.67
C MET A 51 1.53 -1.47 -9.81
N ALA A 52 0.72 -2.33 -10.42
CA ALA A 52 1.15 -3.25 -11.47
C ALA A 52 1.75 -2.50 -12.67
N ALA A 53 1.09 -1.40 -13.10
CA ALA A 53 1.56 -0.58 -14.21
C ALA A 53 2.89 0.13 -13.92
N GLY A 54 3.18 0.48 -12.65
CA GLY A 54 4.42 1.16 -12.26
C GLY A 54 5.55 0.25 -11.80
N SER A 55 5.31 -1.07 -11.67
CA SER A 55 6.26 -2.02 -11.06
C SER A 55 7.34 -2.56 -12.01
N GLY A 56 7.22 -2.36 -13.33
CA GLY A 56 8.09 -3.01 -14.31
C GLY A 56 8.05 -4.55 -14.16
N ASP A 57 9.19 -5.22 -14.31
CA ASP A 57 9.29 -6.69 -14.27
C ASP A 57 9.46 -7.26 -12.85
N GLY A 58 9.26 -6.46 -11.81
CA GLY A 58 9.39 -6.88 -10.42
C GLY A 58 8.22 -7.78 -9.96
N PRO A 59 8.43 -8.61 -8.92
CA PRO A 59 7.34 -9.38 -8.32
C PRO A 59 6.24 -8.47 -7.76
N LEU A 60 4.97 -8.85 -8.01
CA LEU A 60 3.79 -8.22 -7.44
C LEU A 60 3.31 -9.05 -6.26
N ILE A 61 3.27 -8.45 -5.08
CA ILE A 61 2.87 -9.10 -3.82
C ILE A 61 1.68 -8.33 -3.25
N VAL A 62 0.61 -9.05 -2.92
CA VAL A 62 -0.56 -8.47 -2.25
C VAL A 62 -0.81 -9.21 -0.95
N VAL A 63 -0.98 -8.47 0.14
CA VAL A 63 -1.24 -9.07 1.46
C VAL A 63 -2.66 -8.72 1.89
N SER A 64 -3.52 -9.73 1.98
CA SER A 64 -4.88 -9.65 2.52
C SER A 64 -4.93 -10.00 4.01
N GLY A 65 -6.06 -9.74 4.65
CA GLY A 65 -6.26 -10.07 6.06
C GLY A 65 -7.74 -10.11 6.44
N ALA A 66 -8.36 -8.98 6.75
CA ALA A 66 -9.74 -8.90 7.26
C ALA A 66 -10.80 -9.37 6.25
N VAL A 67 -10.51 -9.31 4.96
CA VAL A 67 -11.42 -9.72 3.89
C VAL A 67 -10.68 -10.50 2.81
N GLU A 68 -11.39 -11.38 2.14
CA GLU A 68 -10.93 -12.01 0.91
C GLU A 68 -10.97 -10.99 -0.23
N LEU A 69 -9.90 -10.94 -1.01
CA LEU A 69 -9.78 -10.03 -2.15
C LEU A 69 -10.14 -10.74 -3.45
N PRO A 70 -10.56 -10.01 -4.49
CA PRO A 70 -10.70 -10.57 -5.82
C PRO A 70 -9.37 -11.10 -6.33
N GLU A 71 -9.41 -11.95 -7.35
CA GLU A 71 -8.20 -12.40 -8.04
C GLU A 71 -7.51 -11.20 -8.73
N LEU A 72 -6.24 -10.99 -8.42
CA LEU A 72 -5.43 -9.90 -8.96
C LEU A 72 -4.38 -10.48 -9.91
N PRO A 73 -4.42 -10.13 -11.21
CA PRO A 73 -3.61 -10.80 -12.24
C PRO A 73 -2.10 -10.71 -11.98
N ASN A 74 -1.40 -11.83 -12.13
CA ASN A 74 0.06 -11.92 -11.97
C ASN A 74 0.59 -11.56 -10.57
N ALA A 75 -0.27 -11.38 -9.56
CA ALA A 75 0.13 -11.12 -8.19
C ALA A 75 0.26 -12.44 -7.39
N THR A 76 1.23 -12.50 -6.52
CA THR A 76 1.22 -13.48 -5.43
C THR A 76 0.40 -12.90 -4.28
N GLN A 77 -0.80 -13.45 -4.07
CA GLN A 77 -1.67 -13.05 -2.98
C GLN A 77 -1.35 -13.89 -1.73
N LEU A 78 -1.09 -13.21 -0.62
CA LEU A 78 -0.80 -13.81 0.68
C LEU A 78 -1.90 -13.41 1.67
N HIS A 79 -2.32 -14.33 2.52
CA HIS A 79 -3.19 -14.03 3.64
C HIS A 79 -2.37 -13.88 4.94
N ASN A 80 -2.55 -12.77 5.65
CA ASN A 80 -1.96 -12.55 6.97
C ASN A 80 -3.01 -12.81 8.06
N PRO A 81 -3.00 -13.93 8.78
CA PRO A 81 -3.96 -14.19 9.86
C PRO A 81 -3.77 -13.27 11.08
N LYS A 82 -2.62 -12.61 11.18
CA LYS A 82 -2.27 -11.69 12.28
C LYS A 82 -2.53 -10.22 11.94
N TRP A 83 -3.31 -9.93 10.92
CA TRP A 83 -3.57 -8.56 10.46
C TRP A 83 -4.05 -7.62 11.56
N ALA A 84 -4.80 -8.12 12.54
CA ALA A 84 -5.33 -7.33 13.67
C ALA A 84 -4.26 -6.92 14.69
N GLU A 85 -3.05 -7.52 14.64
CA GLU A 85 -1.93 -7.20 15.54
C GLU A 85 -1.13 -5.98 15.05
N GLY A 86 -1.50 -5.38 13.92
CA GLY A 86 -0.88 -4.16 13.39
C GLY A 86 -0.32 -4.32 11.97
N GLN A 87 -0.17 -3.20 11.28
CA GLN A 87 0.28 -3.14 9.87
C GLN A 87 1.64 -3.80 9.65
N SER A 88 2.54 -3.76 10.64
CA SER A 88 3.88 -4.38 10.55
C SER A 88 3.81 -5.88 10.25
N THR A 89 2.81 -6.60 10.78
CA THR A 89 2.68 -8.05 10.54
C THR A 89 2.42 -8.35 9.07
N SER A 90 1.63 -7.50 8.39
CA SER A 90 1.38 -7.62 6.95
C SER A 90 2.61 -7.24 6.14
N LEU A 91 3.36 -6.22 6.57
CA LEU A 91 4.63 -5.85 5.92
C LEU A 91 5.65 -7.00 6.01
N TRP A 92 5.79 -7.63 7.19
CA TRP A 92 6.69 -8.77 7.36
C TRP A 92 6.26 -9.98 6.54
N THR A 93 4.96 -10.26 6.42
CA THR A 93 4.44 -11.31 5.53
C THR A 93 4.91 -11.10 4.08
N ALA A 94 4.90 -9.86 3.59
CA ALA A 94 5.40 -9.52 2.26
C ALA A 94 6.93 -9.62 2.17
N ILE A 95 7.66 -9.14 3.18
CA ILE A 95 9.12 -9.19 3.24
C ILE A 95 9.63 -10.63 3.23
N ASP A 96 9.00 -11.53 3.96
CA ASP A 96 9.36 -12.95 3.97
C ASP A 96 9.27 -13.58 2.58
N LEU A 97 8.27 -13.22 1.78
CA LEU A 97 8.21 -13.64 0.38
C LEU A 97 9.28 -12.94 -0.46
N ALA A 98 9.50 -11.64 -0.28
CA ALA A 98 10.52 -10.90 -1.01
C ALA A 98 11.93 -11.48 -0.78
N VAL A 99 12.23 -11.93 0.45
CA VAL A 99 13.48 -12.65 0.76
C VAL A 99 13.59 -13.95 -0.05
N ARG A 100 12.54 -14.77 -0.07
CA ARG A 100 12.50 -16.02 -0.86
C ARG A 100 12.64 -15.78 -2.36
N LEU A 101 12.16 -14.66 -2.85
CA LEU A 101 12.28 -14.23 -4.25
C LEU A 101 13.61 -13.53 -4.56
N ASN A 102 14.54 -13.46 -3.60
CA ASN A 102 15.83 -12.77 -3.70
C ASN A 102 15.68 -11.30 -4.11
N CYS A 103 14.66 -10.59 -3.56
CA CYS A 103 14.53 -9.17 -3.75
C CYS A 103 15.50 -8.41 -2.85
N GLU A 104 16.03 -7.31 -3.36
CA GLU A 104 16.97 -6.42 -2.66
C GLU A 104 16.26 -5.18 -2.09
N ALA A 105 15.03 -4.92 -2.54
CA ALA A 105 14.15 -3.90 -2.01
C ALA A 105 12.68 -4.25 -2.22
N VAL A 106 11.81 -3.58 -1.46
CA VAL A 106 10.36 -3.55 -1.70
C VAL A 106 9.88 -2.10 -1.84
N VAL A 107 8.89 -1.87 -2.68
CA VAL A 107 8.09 -0.64 -2.69
C VAL A 107 6.70 -0.99 -2.18
N VAL A 108 6.25 -0.31 -1.13
CA VAL A 108 5.05 -0.68 -0.35
C VAL A 108 4.03 0.44 -0.43
N GLY A 109 2.83 0.13 -0.87
CA GLY A 109 1.66 1.01 -0.84
C GLY A 109 0.47 0.34 -0.16
N LEU A 110 -0.64 1.06 -0.07
CA LEU A 110 -1.85 0.61 0.63
C LEU A 110 -2.99 0.35 -0.35
N GLY A 111 -3.77 -0.69 -0.09
CA GLY A 111 -4.88 -1.11 -0.93
C GLY A 111 -6.10 -0.17 -0.92
N ASP A 112 -6.14 0.78 -0.01
CA ASP A 112 -7.18 1.81 0.13
C ASP A 112 -6.80 3.17 -0.46
N GLN A 113 -5.70 3.24 -1.22
CA GLN A 113 -5.21 4.44 -1.92
C GLN A 113 -5.33 4.29 -3.45
N PRO A 114 -6.55 4.31 -4.02
CA PRO A 114 -6.79 4.00 -5.44
C PRO A 114 -6.30 5.08 -6.41
N ARG A 115 -5.91 6.27 -5.92
CA ARG A 115 -5.50 7.41 -6.74
C ARG A 115 -3.99 7.60 -6.86
N ILE A 116 -3.18 6.73 -6.26
CA ILE A 116 -1.74 6.74 -6.47
C ILE A 116 -1.46 6.44 -7.95
N ALA A 117 -0.69 7.31 -8.59
CA ALA A 117 -0.41 7.16 -10.02
C ALA A 117 0.63 6.03 -10.28
N PRO A 118 0.57 5.34 -11.42
CA PRO A 118 1.61 4.38 -11.81
C PRO A 118 3.02 5.01 -11.82
N GLY A 119 3.12 6.29 -12.21
CA GLY A 119 4.38 7.04 -12.21
C GLY A 119 5.02 7.16 -10.84
N ASP A 120 4.23 7.22 -9.76
CA ASP A 120 4.72 7.32 -8.39
C ASP A 120 5.39 5.99 -7.97
N TRP A 121 4.80 4.85 -8.33
CA TRP A 121 5.40 3.53 -8.15
C TRP A 121 6.72 3.39 -8.91
N THR A 122 6.74 3.87 -10.16
CA THR A 122 7.95 3.90 -10.99
C THR A 122 9.04 4.78 -10.36
N ALA A 123 8.69 5.97 -9.86
CA ALA A 123 9.62 6.89 -9.23
C ALA A 123 10.27 6.27 -7.97
N LEU A 124 9.46 5.64 -7.10
CA LEU A 124 9.98 4.94 -5.91
C LEU A 124 10.87 3.76 -6.29
N ARG A 125 10.45 2.95 -7.26
CA ARG A 125 11.26 1.83 -7.75
C ARG A 125 12.61 2.31 -8.28
N ASN A 126 12.63 3.41 -9.04
CA ASN A 126 13.85 4.01 -9.57
C ASN A 126 14.76 4.52 -8.43
N ALA A 127 14.21 5.19 -7.42
CA ALA A 127 14.97 5.63 -6.26
C ALA A 127 15.66 4.44 -5.56
N MET A 128 14.93 3.32 -5.39
CA MET A 128 15.53 2.10 -4.82
C MET A 128 16.64 1.54 -5.70
N THR A 129 16.43 1.49 -7.02
CA THR A 129 17.43 1.00 -7.97
C THR A 129 18.70 1.87 -7.98
N LEU A 130 18.56 3.17 -7.72
CA LEU A 130 19.65 4.12 -7.57
C LEU A 130 20.35 4.07 -6.19
N GLY A 131 19.91 3.18 -5.30
CA GLY A 131 20.58 2.91 -4.03
C GLY A 131 20.01 3.63 -2.81
N ALA A 132 18.80 4.21 -2.90
CA ALA A 132 18.13 4.73 -1.71
C ALA A 132 17.94 3.64 -0.65
N SER A 133 18.24 3.93 0.62
CA SER A 133 17.98 3.00 1.73
C SER A 133 16.48 2.98 2.05
N ILE A 134 15.87 4.16 2.17
CA ILE A 134 14.42 4.35 2.31
C ILE A 134 14.01 5.43 1.30
N GLY A 135 13.16 5.10 0.35
CA GLY A 135 12.48 6.07 -0.51
C GLY A 135 11.10 6.39 0.05
N VAL A 136 10.71 7.66 0.15
CA VAL A 136 9.36 8.02 0.57
C VAL A 136 8.73 8.99 -0.42
N ALA A 137 7.55 8.66 -0.90
CA ALA A 137 6.79 9.55 -1.78
C ALA A 137 6.44 10.86 -1.05
N THR A 138 6.57 11.97 -1.75
CA THR A 138 6.11 13.28 -1.25
C THR A 138 5.12 13.90 -2.21
N TYR A 139 3.99 14.33 -1.67
CA TYR A 139 2.94 15.08 -2.36
C TYR A 139 2.80 16.43 -1.64
N ASP A 140 2.99 17.53 -2.38
CA ASP A 140 2.99 18.88 -1.80
C ASP A 140 3.89 19.03 -0.57
N GLY A 141 5.08 18.39 -0.63
CA GLY A 141 6.07 18.41 0.46
C GLY A 141 5.71 17.53 1.67
N ARG A 142 4.63 16.74 1.62
CA ARG A 142 4.22 15.84 2.71
C ARG A 142 4.57 14.39 2.37
N ARG A 143 5.27 13.72 3.29
CA ARG A 143 5.61 12.30 3.16
C ARG A 143 4.36 11.41 3.26
N ARG A 144 4.21 10.52 2.29
CA ARG A 144 3.07 9.57 2.15
C ARG A 144 3.55 8.24 1.58
N ASN A 145 2.64 7.30 1.37
CA ASN A 145 2.89 6.13 0.56
C ASN A 145 2.89 6.48 -0.95
N PRO A 146 3.54 5.65 -1.78
CA PRO A 146 4.28 4.44 -1.40
C PRO A 146 5.65 4.74 -0.77
N VAL A 147 6.19 3.72 -0.06
CA VAL A 147 7.51 3.78 0.59
C VAL A 147 8.39 2.66 0.06
N GLY A 148 9.58 2.99 -0.42
CA GLY A 148 10.60 2.03 -0.80
C GLY A 148 11.50 1.68 0.39
N LEU A 149 11.82 0.39 0.57
CA LEU A 149 12.64 -0.12 1.67
C LEU A 149 13.70 -1.07 1.12
N ALA A 150 14.97 -0.70 1.18
CA ALA A 150 16.08 -1.57 0.83
C ALA A 150 16.21 -2.72 1.86
N ARG A 151 16.74 -3.85 1.43
CA ARG A 151 16.94 -5.03 2.28
C ARG A 151 17.76 -4.72 3.54
N SER A 152 18.69 -3.79 3.45
CA SER A 152 19.54 -3.35 4.57
C SER A 152 18.76 -2.71 5.73
N VAL A 153 17.58 -2.14 5.48
CA VAL A 153 16.76 -1.52 6.52
C VAL A 153 15.66 -2.43 7.08
N TRP A 154 15.42 -3.60 6.47
CA TRP A 154 14.39 -4.53 6.96
C TRP A 154 14.59 -4.95 8.42
N PRO A 155 15.85 -5.24 8.91
CA PRO A 155 16.08 -5.58 10.33
C PRO A 155 15.70 -4.46 11.32
N LEU A 156 15.54 -3.21 10.85
CA LEU A 156 15.15 -2.07 11.68
C LEU A 156 13.63 -1.94 11.82
N LEU A 157 12.85 -2.66 11.00
CA LEU A 157 11.39 -2.56 11.01
C LEU A 157 10.80 -3.19 12.27
N PRO A 158 9.78 -2.57 12.88
CA PRO A 158 9.10 -3.16 14.03
C PRO A 158 8.37 -4.44 13.63
N SER A 159 8.35 -5.43 14.52
CA SER A 159 7.66 -6.71 14.30
C SER A 159 6.16 -6.64 14.54
N ASN A 160 5.73 -5.75 15.44
CA ASN A 160 4.33 -5.61 15.87
C ASN A 160 4.03 -4.12 16.16
N SER A 161 3.48 -3.41 15.18
CA SER A 161 3.16 -1.98 15.30
C SER A 161 2.30 -1.52 14.12
N ASP A 162 1.44 -0.54 14.36
CA ASP A 162 0.69 0.15 13.29
C ASP A 162 1.52 1.22 12.57
N GLU A 163 2.72 1.54 13.08
CA GLU A 163 3.54 2.59 12.49
C GLU A 163 4.32 2.15 11.25
N GLY A 164 4.47 0.83 11.03
CA GLY A 164 5.20 0.29 9.88
C GLY A 164 6.60 0.92 9.74
N ALA A 165 6.92 1.44 8.56
CA ALA A 165 8.21 2.10 8.29
C ALA A 165 8.34 3.51 8.92
N ARG A 166 7.25 4.13 9.42
CA ARG A 166 7.28 5.50 9.95
C ARG A 166 8.20 5.64 11.16
N SER A 167 8.23 4.66 12.05
CA SER A 167 9.12 4.66 13.24
C SER A 167 10.59 4.65 12.81
N VAL A 168 10.94 3.85 11.81
CA VAL A 168 12.32 3.76 11.29
C VAL A 168 12.73 5.07 10.64
N MET A 169 11.86 5.69 9.83
CA MET A 169 12.13 7.00 9.20
C MET A 169 12.36 8.11 10.23
N ARG A 170 11.65 8.08 11.37
CA ARG A 170 11.86 9.04 12.46
C ARG A 170 13.18 8.81 13.19
N ALA A 171 13.53 7.54 13.43
CA ALA A 171 14.75 7.17 14.14
C ALA A 171 16.02 7.37 13.28
N HIS A 172 15.90 7.24 11.95
CA HIS A 172 17.01 7.26 11.02
C HIS A 172 16.76 8.22 9.84
N PRO A 173 16.62 9.54 10.08
CA PRO A 173 16.29 10.51 9.03
C PRO A 173 17.35 10.59 7.92
N SER A 174 18.60 10.25 8.20
CA SER A 174 19.69 10.22 7.21
C SER A 174 19.57 9.08 6.18
N LEU A 175 18.73 8.06 6.44
CA LEU A 175 18.46 6.98 5.50
C LEU A 175 17.33 7.32 4.51
N VAL A 176 16.63 8.44 4.71
CA VAL A 176 15.41 8.79 3.98
C VAL A 176 15.74 9.67 2.78
N THR A 177 15.33 9.21 1.61
CA THR A 177 15.31 9.95 0.34
C THR A 177 13.86 10.30 0.00
N GLU A 178 13.55 11.59 -0.09
CA GLU A 178 12.24 12.06 -0.54
C GLU A 178 12.13 11.97 -2.06
N VAL A 179 11.02 11.41 -2.54
CA VAL A 179 10.75 11.21 -3.95
C VAL A 179 9.50 12.01 -4.31
N PRO A 180 9.62 13.13 -5.04
CA PRO A 180 8.47 13.90 -5.49
C PRO A 180 7.55 13.07 -6.38
N CYS A 181 6.27 13.07 -6.05
CA CYS A 181 5.21 12.33 -6.72
C CYS A 181 4.07 13.28 -7.12
N THR A 182 3.27 12.89 -8.10
CA THR A 182 2.25 13.75 -8.72
C THR A 182 0.82 13.20 -8.59
N GLY A 183 0.66 11.95 -8.14
CA GLY A 183 -0.65 11.34 -7.90
C GLY A 183 -1.35 11.94 -6.68
N ASN A 184 -2.40 11.28 -6.24
CA ASN A 184 -3.12 11.62 -5.02
C ASN A 184 -3.01 10.44 -4.03
N SER A 185 -2.54 10.71 -2.82
CA SER A 185 -2.29 9.72 -1.78
C SER A 185 -3.41 9.62 -0.74
N ASP A 186 -4.60 10.16 -1.02
CA ASP A 186 -5.72 10.11 -0.09
C ASP A 186 -6.23 8.67 0.08
N ASP A 187 -6.46 8.31 1.33
CA ASP A 187 -7.04 7.02 1.73
C ASP A 187 -8.57 7.07 1.59
N ILE A 188 -9.20 5.96 1.28
CA ILE A 188 -10.65 5.79 1.46
C ILE A 188 -10.88 5.27 2.88
N ASP A 189 -11.25 6.17 3.79
CA ASP A 189 -11.47 5.87 5.20
C ASP A 189 -12.93 6.07 5.65
N SER A 190 -13.74 6.73 4.83
CA SER A 190 -15.16 7.01 5.10
C SER A 190 -16.02 6.82 3.84
N VAL A 191 -17.33 6.87 4.01
CA VAL A 191 -18.29 6.89 2.88
C VAL A 191 -18.13 8.16 2.07
N GLU A 192 -17.84 9.29 2.71
CA GLU A 192 -17.59 10.56 2.06
C GLU A 192 -16.39 10.47 1.12
N ASP A 193 -15.29 9.85 1.55
CA ASP A 193 -14.10 9.66 0.72
C ASP A 193 -14.42 8.80 -0.50
N LEU A 194 -15.22 7.73 -0.33
CA LEU A 194 -15.68 6.88 -1.42
C LEU A 194 -16.51 7.67 -2.44
N LEU A 195 -17.46 8.50 -1.97
CA LEU A 195 -18.28 9.33 -2.85
C LEU A 195 -17.46 10.38 -3.60
N GLN A 196 -16.48 10.99 -2.95
CA GLN A 196 -15.55 11.92 -3.59
C GLN A 196 -14.67 11.21 -4.64
N TRP A 197 -14.27 9.98 -4.37
CA TRP A 197 -13.51 9.19 -5.34
C TRP A 197 -14.33 8.85 -6.59
N HIS A 198 -15.64 8.63 -6.45
CA HIS A 198 -16.53 8.40 -7.60
C HIS A 198 -16.72 9.63 -8.50
N LEU A 199 -16.49 10.83 -7.97
CA LEU A 199 -16.67 12.09 -8.70
C LEU A 199 -15.40 12.59 -9.39
N SER A 200 -14.27 11.97 -9.15
CA SER A 200 -12.93 12.35 -9.66
C SER A 200 -12.46 11.44 -10.79
#